data_dd2ac994e5334422effdfb786a63c03a
#
_entry.id   dd2ac994e5334422effdfb786a63c03a
#
_cell.length_a   1.000
_cell.length_b   1.000
_cell.length_c   1.000
_cell.angle_alpha   90.00
_cell.angle_beta   90.00
_cell.angle_gamma   90.00
#
_symmetry.space_group_name_H-M   'P 1'
#
loop_
_entity.id
_entity.type
_entity.pdbx_description
1 polymer ?
#
loop_
_entity_poly.entity_id
_entity_poly.type
_entity_poly.pdbx_seq_one_letter_code
_entity_poly.pdbx_strand_id
1 'polypeptide(L)'
;MSTTLLDVEAVRSRFSALRRPYAFFDGPAGTQVPDEVIEAIAGYLRESNANSGGAFETSRRTDELIEKARATAARFLGCTTGEAIFGPSTTNLNFSLTRTIGRELRADDEIVVTRLDHDANVAPWLELAHDLGVVVSFADIDLSDLESQLSERTRVVAFPWASNALGTIVDAERICRLAHDAGALAWVDAVHYAPHGPIDVTALPADVLLCSPYKFYGPHLGLAFVRRELLERWRPYKVRPAPGYETGTMQHELLAGFVAAVEYLESLGWDAITAHERELGQRFLDGLPANIRLYGRPTMDDRVPTFALTVPGRTPAEIAGDLGRRGMFVWHGDYYAVEVMRRLGLKDGAVRVGIVHYNTADEVDRLLAELRAL
;
A
#
# COMPACT_ATOMS: atom_id res chain seq x y z
N MET A 1 -7.68 -23.92 -16.36
CA MET A 1 -8.82 -23.13 -15.83
C MET A 1 -9.05 -21.99 -16.79
N SER A 2 -10.26 -21.72 -17.25
CA SER A 2 -10.54 -20.58 -18.13
C SER A 2 -10.35 -19.32 -17.31
N THR A 3 -9.36 -18.51 -17.63
CA THR A 3 -9.15 -17.19 -17.01
C THR A 3 -10.34 -16.33 -17.44
N THR A 4 -11.18 -15.96 -16.50
CA THR A 4 -12.27 -15.00 -16.77
C THR A 4 -11.63 -13.67 -17.13
N LEU A 5 -11.82 -13.19 -18.35
CA LEU A 5 -11.34 -11.88 -18.77
C LEU A 5 -12.10 -10.80 -18.00
N LEU A 6 -11.39 -9.77 -17.53
CA LEU A 6 -11.98 -8.63 -16.87
C LEU A 6 -12.78 -7.80 -17.89
N ASP A 7 -14.07 -7.56 -17.64
CA ASP A 7 -14.87 -6.63 -18.41
C ASP A 7 -14.55 -5.19 -17.97
N VAL A 8 -13.54 -4.58 -18.62
CA VAL A 8 -13.02 -3.26 -18.27
C VAL A 8 -14.08 -2.17 -18.43
N GLU A 9 -14.97 -2.28 -19.43
CA GLU A 9 -16.03 -1.28 -19.62
C GLU A 9 -17.07 -1.36 -18.48
N ALA A 10 -17.46 -2.56 -18.06
CA ALA A 10 -18.31 -2.75 -16.89
C ALA A 10 -17.63 -2.22 -15.61
N VAL A 11 -16.33 -2.47 -15.43
CA VAL A 11 -15.54 -1.91 -14.33
C VAL A 11 -15.56 -0.39 -14.35
N ARG A 12 -15.20 0.23 -15.46
CA ARG A 12 -15.12 1.69 -15.62
C ARG A 12 -16.46 2.39 -15.41
N SER A 13 -17.57 1.74 -15.77
CA SER A 13 -18.91 2.27 -15.56
C SER A 13 -19.24 2.54 -14.08
N ARG A 14 -18.57 1.86 -13.17
CA ARG A 14 -18.70 2.01 -11.70
C ARG A 14 -17.95 3.23 -11.14
N PHE A 15 -17.21 3.99 -11.97
CA PHE A 15 -16.39 5.12 -11.52
C PHE A 15 -16.83 6.42 -12.22
N SER A 16 -17.48 7.31 -11.50
CA SER A 16 -17.85 8.64 -12.04
C SER A 16 -16.65 9.45 -12.51
N ALA A 17 -15.50 9.31 -11.86
CA ALA A 17 -14.26 10.00 -12.21
C ALA A 17 -13.76 9.61 -13.62
N LEU A 18 -13.96 8.35 -14.04
CA LEU A 18 -13.49 7.82 -15.32
C LEU A 18 -14.38 8.20 -16.52
N ARG A 19 -15.52 8.85 -16.28
CA ARG A 19 -16.36 9.41 -17.35
C ARG A 19 -15.75 10.65 -18.00
N ARG A 20 -14.72 11.23 -17.39
CA ARG A 20 -13.96 12.36 -17.94
C ARG A 20 -12.91 11.86 -18.94
N PRO A 21 -12.48 12.70 -19.90
CA PRO A 21 -11.49 12.30 -20.92
C PRO A 21 -10.05 12.27 -20.37
N TYR A 22 -9.87 11.74 -19.18
CA TYR A 22 -8.58 11.61 -18.50
C TYR A 22 -8.17 10.16 -18.40
N ALA A 23 -6.86 9.91 -18.51
CA ALA A 23 -6.22 8.63 -18.22
C ALA A 23 -5.42 8.76 -16.93
N PHE A 24 -5.79 7.96 -15.93
CA PHE A 24 -5.20 8.00 -14.59
C PHE A 24 -4.12 6.93 -14.48
N PHE A 25 -2.86 7.34 -14.60
CA PHE A 25 -1.67 6.52 -14.38
C PHE A 25 -0.99 6.86 -13.05
N ASP A 26 -1.72 7.48 -12.15
CA ASP A 26 -1.27 7.91 -10.82
C ASP A 26 -1.71 6.96 -9.68
N GLY A 27 -2.26 5.80 -10.02
CA GLY A 27 -2.73 4.78 -9.08
C GLY A 27 -1.79 4.47 -7.90
N PRO A 28 -0.46 4.42 -8.08
CA PRO A 28 0.48 4.26 -6.97
C PRO A 28 0.46 5.39 -5.93
N ALA A 29 -0.05 6.58 -6.28
CA ALA A 29 -0.28 7.67 -5.34
C ALA A 29 -1.64 7.58 -4.64
N GLY A 30 -2.63 6.95 -5.28
CA GLY A 30 -3.99 6.71 -4.81
C GLY A 30 -4.90 6.41 -6.00
N THR A 31 -5.77 5.42 -5.86
CA THR A 31 -6.69 5.03 -6.94
C THR A 31 -7.91 5.93 -7.00
N GLN A 32 -8.61 5.93 -8.13
CA GLN A 32 -9.97 6.47 -8.19
C GLN A 32 -10.91 5.58 -7.36
N VAL A 33 -12.04 6.13 -6.94
CA VAL A 33 -12.97 5.50 -6.00
C VAL A 33 -14.26 5.11 -6.73
N PRO A 34 -14.76 3.87 -6.62
CA PRO A 34 -16.03 3.46 -7.19
C PRO A 34 -17.21 4.21 -6.58
N ASP A 35 -18.28 4.41 -7.37
CA ASP A 35 -19.47 5.16 -6.94
C ASP A 35 -20.14 4.51 -5.70
N GLU A 36 -20.13 3.17 -5.57
CA GLU A 36 -20.66 2.47 -4.41
C GLU A 36 -19.88 2.75 -3.11
N VAL A 37 -18.60 3.03 -3.19
CA VAL A 37 -17.79 3.43 -2.02
C VAL A 37 -18.17 4.86 -1.59
N ILE A 38 -18.37 5.75 -2.56
CA ILE A 38 -18.82 7.12 -2.31
C ILE A 38 -20.20 7.10 -1.64
N GLU A 39 -21.13 6.30 -2.18
CA GLU A 39 -22.49 6.19 -1.62
C GLU A 39 -22.53 5.50 -0.26
N ALA A 40 -21.67 4.53 0.01
CA ALA A 40 -21.55 3.92 1.35
C ALA A 40 -21.15 4.96 2.41
N ILE A 41 -20.17 5.81 2.11
CA ILE A 41 -19.73 6.90 2.99
C ILE A 41 -20.87 7.91 3.20
N ALA A 42 -21.46 8.37 2.10
CA ALA A 42 -22.52 9.36 2.12
C ALA A 42 -23.79 8.82 2.82
N GLY A 43 -24.14 7.56 2.58
CA GLY A 43 -25.27 6.87 3.21
C GLY A 43 -25.11 6.79 4.73
N TYR A 44 -23.94 6.38 5.23
CA TYR A 44 -23.67 6.37 6.66
C TYR A 44 -23.89 7.75 7.30
N LEU A 45 -23.33 8.80 6.69
CA LEU A 45 -23.45 10.16 7.21
C LEU A 45 -24.91 10.70 7.22
N ARG A 46 -25.71 10.29 6.22
CA ARG A 46 -27.13 10.69 6.11
C ARG A 46 -28.03 9.95 7.10
N GLU A 47 -27.78 8.66 7.36
CA GLU A 47 -28.75 7.76 7.95
C GLU A 47 -28.37 7.20 9.31
N SER A 48 -27.06 7.13 9.63
CA SER A 48 -26.57 6.37 10.78
C SER A 48 -25.47 7.07 11.59
N ASN A 49 -25.17 8.35 11.29
CA ASN A 49 -24.07 9.07 11.91
C ASN A 49 -24.25 9.17 13.45
N ALA A 50 -23.50 8.35 14.18
CA ALA A 50 -23.47 8.32 15.65
C ALA A 50 -22.17 7.72 16.17
N ASN A 51 -21.82 8.00 17.42
CA ASN A 51 -20.79 7.23 18.12
C ASN A 51 -21.32 5.85 18.52
N SER A 52 -20.37 4.91 18.69
CA SER A 52 -20.60 3.53 19.15
C SER A 52 -21.00 3.45 20.63
N GLY A 53 -21.64 2.36 21.02
CA GLY A 53 -21.94 2.01 22.42
C GLY A 53 -23.18 2.69 23.04
N GLY A 54 -23.95 3.46 22.25
CA GLY A 54 -25.18 4.11 22.73
C GLY A 54 -26.41 3.18 22.66
N ALA A 55 -27.36 3.38 23.55
CA ALA A 55 -28.58 2.56 23.64
C ALA A 55 -29.68 2.96 22.64
N PHE A 56 -29.36 3.60 21.54
CA PHE A 56 -30.27 4.08 20.51
C PHE A 56 -29.89 3.57 19.10
N GLU A 57 -30.84 3.67 18.17
CA GLU A 57 -30.78 2.97 16.89
C GLU A 57 -29.53 3.30 16.07
N THR A 58 -29.23 4.58 15.85
CA THR A 58 -28.07 4.99 15.02
C THR A 58 -26.74 4.54 15.62
N SER A 59 -26.62 4.51 16.96
CA SER A 59 -25.43 3.99 17.62
C SER A 59 -25.29 2.47 17.45
N ARG A 60 -26.39 1.71 17.55
CA ARG A 60 -26.36 0.25 17.26
C ARG A 60 -25.96 -0.04 15.83
N ARG A 61 -26.43 0.76 14.84
CA ARG A 61 -26.00 0.65 13.45
C ARG A 61 -24.51 0.92 13.29
N THR A 62 -23.95 1.85 14.06
CA THR A 62 -22.51 2.09 14.11
C THR A 62 -21.76 0.88 14.69
N ASP A 63 -22.26 0.27 15.76
CA ASP A 63 -21.65 -0.95 16.33
C ASP A 63 -21.67 -2.11 15.30
N GLU A 64 -22.78 -2.33 14.61
CA GLU A 64 -22.91 -3.31 13.51
C GLU A 64 -21.93 -3.04 12.36
N LEU A 65 -21.75 -1.76 11.98
CA LEU A 65 -20.78 -1.37 10.96
C LEU A 65 -19.34 -1.66 11.40
N ILE A 66 -18.98 -1.38 12.64
CA ILE A 66 -17.64 -1.68 13.17
C ILE A 66 -17.39 -3.20 13.13
N GLU A 67 -18.34 -4.01 13.55
CA GLU A 67 -18.24 -5.47 13.47
C GLU A 67 -18.10 -5.95 12.01
N LYS A 68 -18.92 -5.42 11.09
CA LYS A 68 -18.83 -5.73 9.66
C LYS A 68 -17.47 -5.33 9.09
N ALA A 69 -16.96 -4.15 9.43
CA ALA A 69 -15.65 -3.67 8.96
C ALA A 69 -14.51 -4.57 9.45
N ARG A 70 -14.53 -5.00 10.72
CA ARG A 70 -13.54 -5.94 11.26
C ARG A 70 -13.61 -7.31 10.58
N ALA A 71 -14.83 -7.83 10.35
CA ALA A 71 -15.02 -9.08 9.63
C ALA A 71 -14.52 -8.98 8.17
N THR A 72 -14.76 -7.84 7.52
CA THR A 72 -14.29 -7.56 6.16
C THR A 72 -12.76 -7.46 6.12
N ALA A 73 -12.15 -6.77 7.09
CA ALA A 73 -10.70 -6.68 7.20
C ALA A 73 -10.05 -8.06 7.44
N ALA A 74 -10.67 -8.87 8.30
CA ALA A 74 -10.22 -10.24 8.57
C ALA A 74 -10.22 -11.12 7.30
N ARG A 75 -11.27 -11.03 6.49
CA ARG A 75 -11.33 -11.74 5.19
C ARG A 75 -10.28 -11.22 4.21
N PHE A 76 -10.14 -9.90 4.10
CA PHE A 76 -9.21 -9.25 3.17
C PHE A 76 -7.75 -9.58 3.48
N LEU A 77 -7.40 -9.72 4.76
CA LEU A 77 -6.04 -9.99 5.23
C LEU A 77 -5.76 -11.47 5.50
N GLY A 78 -6.78 -12.33 5.55
CA GLY A 78 -6.63 -13.73 5.96
C GLY A 78 -6.35 -13.89 7.46
N CYS A 79 -6.94 -13.05 8.32
CA CYS A 79 -6.72 -13.07 9.77
C CYS A 79 -8.01 -13.17 10.58
N THR A 80 -7.93 -13.06 11.90
CA THR A 80 -9.11 -12.93 12.76
C THR A 80 -9.51 -11.48 12.97
N THR A 81 -10.77 -11.24 13.33
CA THR A 81 -11.30 -9.88 13.55
C THR A 81 -10.56 -9.09 14.63
N GLY A 82 -9.98 -9.80 15.62
CA GLY A 82 -9.21 -9.18 16.71
C GLY A 82 -7.80 -8.75 16.31
N GLU A 83 -7.30 -9.19 15.16
CA GLU A 83 -5.95 -8.90 14.66
C GLU A 83 -5.93 -7.74 13.65
N ALA A 84 -7.11 -7.30 13.18
CA ALA A 84 -7.24 -6.17 12.29
C ALA A 84 -7.43 -4.86 13.09
N ILE A 85 -6.59 -3.86 12.81
CA ILE A 85 -6.58 -2.55 13.48
C ILE A 85 -6.80 -1.46 12.44
N PHE A 86 -7.70 -0.53 12.73
CA PHE A 86 -7.92 0.65 11.91
C PHE A 86 -7.24 1.89 12.50
N GLY A 87 -6.89 2.83 11.64
CA GLY A 87 -6.32 4.12 12.05
C GLY A 87 -6.52 5.21 11.00
N PRO A 88 -6.20 6.46 11.32
CA PRO A 88 -6.40 7.59 10.42
C PRO A 88 -5.60 7.48 9.10
N SER A 89 -4.46 6.81 9.14
CA SER A 89 -3.62 6.46 8.00
C SER A 89 -2.66 5.34 8.39
N THR A 90 -2.11 4.66 7.40
CA THR A 90 -1.06 3.64 7.62
C THR A 90 0.19 4.23 8.26
N THR A 91 0.61 5.42 7.83
CA THR A 91 1.74 6.14 8.46
C THR A 91 1.48 6.39 9.95
N ASN A 92 0.26 6.82 10.32
CA ASN A 92 -0.09 7.04 11.71
C ASN A 92 -0.10 5.72 12.52
N LEU A 93 -0.64 4.65 11.94
CA LEU A 93 -0.59 3.31 12.55
C LEU A 93 0.86 2.86 12.75
N ASN A 94 1.72 3.06 11.73
CA ASN A 94 3.12 2.66 11.82
C ASN A 94 3.84 3.40 12.94
N PHE A 95 3.70 4.73 13.05
CA PHE A 95 4.25 5.50 14.16
C PHE A 95 3.70 5.05 15.53
N SER A 96 2.42 4.68 15.62
CA SER A 96 1.82 4.20 16.86
C SER A 96 2.35 2.82 17.26
N LEU A 97 2.45 1.90 16.31
CA LEU A 97 2.93 0.53 16.55
C LEU A 97 4.42 0.48 16.84
N THR A 98 5.25 1.26 16.13
CA THR A 98 6.69 1.35 16.39
C THR A 98 6.98 1.92 17.77
N ARG A 99 6.25 2.93 18.23
CA ARG A 99 6.32 3.42 19.61
C ARG A 99 5.85 2.38 20.63
N THR A 100 4.90 1.54 20.25
CA THR A 100 4.40 0.49 21.13
C THR A 100 5.46 -0.58 21.37
N ILE A 101 6.10 -1.11 20.31
CA ILE A 101 7.21 -2.06 20.42
C ILE A 101 8.44 -1.40 21.07
N GLY A 102 8.67 -0.11 20.86
CA GLY A 102 9.75 0.65 21.45
C GLY A 102 9.86 0.52 22.98
N ARG A 103 8.76 0.16 23.66
CA ARG A 103 8.76 -0.14 25.11
C ARG A 103 9.48 -1.44 25.48
N GLU A 104 9.71 -2.31 24.51
CA GLU A 104 10.42 -3.59 24.68
C GLU A 104 11.88 -3.51 24.20
N LEU A 105 12.19 -2.48 23.41
CA LEU A 105 13.53 -2.29 22.84
C LEU A 105 14.48 -1.62 23.83
N ARG A 106 15.78 -1.87 23.64
CA ARG A 106 16.89 -1.31 24.42
C ARG A 106 17.85 -0.61 23.48
N ALA A 107 18.66 0.27 24.02
CA ALA A 107 19.80 0.81 23.28
C ALA A 107 20.66 -0.37 22.75
N ASP A 108 21.18 -0.22 21.54
CA ASP A 108 21.94 -1.22 20.78
C ASP A 108 21.13 -2.40 20.20
N ASP A 109 19.81 -2.53 20.46
CA ASP A 109 18.97 -3.40 19.65
C ASP A 109 18.96 -2.88 18.20
N GLU A 110 18.90 -3.79 17.24
CA GLU A 110 19.03 -3.49 15.81
C GLU A 110 17.69 -3.63 15.10
N ILE A 111 17.42 -2.69 14.18
CA ILE A 111 16.27 -2.70 13.27
C ILE A 111 16.83 -2.64 11.85
N VAL A 112 16.46 -3.60 11.03
CA VAL A 112 16.82 -3.60 9.62
C VAL A 112 15.63 -3.09 8.81
N VAL A 113 15.83 -1.99 8.08
CA VAL A 113 14.89 -1.46 7.09
C VAL A 113 15.48 -1.63 5.69
N THR A 114 14.70 -1.41 4.64
CA THR A 114 15.23 -1.53 3.29
C THR A 114 15.29 -0.17 2.58
N ARG A 115 16.26 -0.01 1.67
CA ARG A 115 16.31 1.14 0.76
C ARG A 115 15.20 1.10 -0.29
N LEU A 116 14.45 0.01 -0.37
CA LEU A 116 13.35 -0.18 -1.30
C LEU A 116 12.03 0.41 -0.78
N ASP A 117 11.98 0.77 0.51
CA ASP A 117 10.78 1.20 1.22
C ASP A 117 10.28 2.60 0.85
N HIS A 118 8.99 2.79 1.07
CA HIS A 118 8.40 4.10 1.28
C HIS A 118 8.81 4.63 2.65
N ASP A 119 9.08 5.93 2.76
CA ASP A 119 9.58 6.55 4.01
C ASP A 119 8.63 6.39 5.21
N ALA A 120 7.34 6.17 4.99
CA ALA A 120 6.39 5.82 6.05
C ALA A 120 6.73 4.51 6.78
N ASN A 121 7.51 3.61 6.14
CA ASN A 121 8.01 2.38 6.77
C ASN A 121 9.47 2.49 7.25
N VAL A 122 10.11 3.64 7.08
CA VAL A 122 11.48 3.94 7.50
C VAL A 122 11.51 4.98 8.62
N ALA A 123 10.89 6.14 8.39
CA ALA A 123 10.93 7.28 9.32
C ALA A 123 10.51 6.92 10.76
N PRO A 124 9.47 6.11 11.02
CA PRO A 124 9.11 5.75 12.39
C PRO A 124 10.23 5.04 13.15
N TRP A 125 11.06 4.25 12.46
CA TRP A 125 12.21 3.56 13.05
C TRP A 125 13.38 4.50 13.30
N LEU A 126 13.61 5.47 12.40
CA LEU A 126 14.65 6.49 12.60
C LEU A 126 14.32 7.40 13.79
N GLU A 127 13.05 7.81 13.94
CA GLU A 127 12.61 8.56 15.11
C GLU A 127 12.75 7.73 16.40
N LEU A 128 12.43 6.44 16.34
CA LEU A 128 12.62 5.55 17.48
C LEU A 128 14.09 5.37 17.84
N ALA A 129 14.96 5.31 16.82
CA ALA A 129 16.41 5.27 17.03
C ALA A 129 16.93 6.54 17.73
N HIS A 130 16.41 7.70 17.33
CA HIS A 130 16.71 8.97 17.98
C HIS A 130 16.26 8.99 19.45
N ASP A 131 15.07 8.47 19.73
CA ASP A 131 14.48 8.47 21.07
C ASP A 131 15.14 7.46 22.04
N LEU A 132 15.54 6.27 21.55
CA LEU A 132 15.92 5.12 22.39
C LEU A 132 17.37 4.67 22.21
N GLY A 133 18.08 5.13 21.17
CA GLY A 133 19.44 4.68 20.87
C GLY A 133 19.51 3.30 20.22
N VAL A 134 18.40 2.79 19.64
CA VAL A 134 18.44 1.59 18.79
C VAL A 134 19.20 1.87 17.50
N VAL A 135 19.77 0.86 16.89
CA VAL A 135 20.55 0.98 15.66
C VAL A 135 19.68 0.63 14.46
N VAL A 136 19.56 1.55 13.47
CA VAL A 136 18.85 1.27 12.22
C VAL A 136 19.86 1.07 11.10
N SER A 137 19.81 -0.10 10.46
CA SER A 137 20.59 -0.44 9.27
C SER A 137 19.70 -0.57 8.04
N PHE A 138 20.32 -0.44 6.86
CA PHE A 138 19.58 -0.40 5.57
C PHE A 138 20.07 -1.50 4.66
N ALA A 139 19.23 -2.49 4.36
CA ALA A 139 19.47 -3.41 3.26
C ALA A 139 19.31 -2.70 1.91
N ASP A 140 20.11 -3.07 0.90
CA ASP A 140 20.11 -2.42 -0.42
C ASP A 140 18.79 -2.69 -1.19
N ILE A 141 18.57 -1.97 -2.29
CA ILE A 141 17.32 -2.03 -3.08
C ILE A 141 17.06 -3.41 -3.72
N ASP A 142 18.08 -4.22 -3.94
CA ASP A 142 17.96 -5.59 -4.46
C ASP A 142 17.93 -6.66 -3.35
N LEU A 143 18.08 -6.23 -2.08
CA LEU A 143 18.07 -7.06 -0.88
C LEU A 143 19.17 -8.14 -0.85
N SER A 144 20.21 -8.01 -1.68
CA SER A 144 21.29 -8.98 -1.77
C SER A 144 22.14 -9.06 -0.50
N ASP A 145 22.16 -8.00 0.28
CA ASP A 145 22.91 -7.87 1.54
C ASP A 145 22.03 -8.08 2.80
N LEU A 146 20.72 -8.30 2.65
CA LEU A 146 19.79 -8.39 3.78
C LEU A 146 20.24 -9.40 4.84
N GLU A 147 20.60 -10.61 4.42
CA GLU A 147 20.99 -11.67 5.34
C GLU A 147 22.24 -11.31 6.15
N SER A 148 23.19 -10.58 5.54
CA SER A 148 24.40 -10.10 6.22
C SER A 148 24.16 -8.94 7.17
N GLN A 149 22.99 -8.27 7.10
CA GLN A 149 22.59 -7.22 8.05
C GLN A 149 21.97 -7.79 9.34
N LEU A 150 21.60 -9.08 9.35
CA LEU A 150 20.95 -9.71 10.51
C LEU A 150 21.95 -10.16 11.55
N SER A 151 21.62 -9.97 12.81
CA SER A 151 22.41 -10.39 13.97
C SER A 151 21.51 -10.86 15.13
N GLU A 152 22.12 -11.39 16.20
CA GLU A 152 21.38 -11.74 17.43
C GLU A 152 20.74 -10.53 18.13
N ARG A 153 21.12 -9.30 17.76
CA ARG A 153 20.54 -8.05 18.26
C ARG A 153 19.40 -7.55 17.39
N THR A 154 19.19 -8.12 16.20
CA THR A 154 18.08 -7.72 15.33
C THR A 154 16.75 -8.03 16.00
N ARG A 155 15.86 -7.03 16.08
CA ARG A 155 14.53 -7.14 16.70
C ARG A 155 13.41 -6.99 15.69
N VAL A 156 13.65 -6.27 14.62
CA VAL A 156 12.66 -6.03 13.55
C VAL A 156 13.36 -6.02 12.19
N VAL A 157 12.72 -6.65 11.21
CA VAL A 157 13.03 -6.49 9.80
C VAL A 157 11.80 -5.85 9.15
N ALA A 158 11.90 -4.57 8.77
CA ALA A 158 10.83 -3.84 8.11
C ALA A 158 11.12 -3.72 6.61
N PHE A 159 10.16 -4.11 5.77
CA PHE A 159 10.34 -4.16 4.33
C PHE A 159 9.02 -4.00 3.56
N PRO A 160 9.03 -3.51 2.30
CA PRO A 160 7.84 -3.42 1.47
C PRO A 160 7.59 -4.76 0.79
N TRP A 161 6.33 -5.18 0.67
CA TRP A 161 5.99 -6.33 -0.18
C TRP A 161 6.15 -6.00 -1.67
N ALA A 162 5.80 -4.76 -2.04
CA ALA A 162 6.09 -4.22 -3.36
C ALA A 162 6.58 -2.77 -3.26
N SER A 163 7.61 -2.43 -4.02
CA SER A 163 8.15 -1.07 -4.06
C SER A 163 7.17 -0.08 -4.71
N ASN A 164 6.83 0.97 -4.00
CA ASN A 164 5.98 2.05 -4.52
C ASN A 164 6.65 2.88 -5.62
N ALA A 165 7.97 2.79 -5.76
CA ALA A 165 8.73 3.47 -6.80
C ALA A 165 9.02 2.57 -8.01
N LEU A 166 9.57 1.38 -7.76
CA LEU A 166 10.09 0.50 -8.81
C LEU A 166 9.11 -0.59 -9.25
N GLY A 167 8.03 -0.79 -8.50
CA GLY A 167 7.08 -1.88 -8.76
C GLY A 167 7.60 -3.28 -8.42
N THR A 168 8.84 -3.41 -7.97
CA THR A 168 9.45 -4.70 -7.62
C THR A 168 8.69 -5.37 -6.48
N ILE A 169 8.23 -6.61 -6.69
CA ILE A 169 7.71 -7.49 -5.65
C ILE A 169 8.90 -8.25 -5.04
N VAL A 170 8.99 -8.30 -3.73
CA VAL A 170 10.02 -9.05 -3.03
C VAL A 170 9.50 -10.43 -2.60
N ASP A 171 10.40 -11.38 -2.38
CA ASP A 171 10.08 -12.67 -1.76
C ASP A 171 9.82 -12.46 -0.25
N ALA A 172 8.60 -11.96 0.04
CA ALA A 172 8.20 -11.57 1.38
C ALA A 172 8.21 -12.76 2.36
N GLU A 173 7.86 -13.96 1.87
CA GLU A 173 7.88 -15.18 2.70
C GLU A 173 9.30 -15.54 3.13
N ARG A 174 10.27 -15.46 2.20
CA ARG A 174 11.69 -15.67 2.53
C ARG A 174 12.19 -14.64 3.52
N ILE A 175 11.83 -13.35 3.35
CA ILE A 175 12.28 -12.29 4.27
C ILE A 175 11.69 -12.49 5.65
N CYS A 176 10.41 -12.87 5.77
CA CYS A 176 9.79 -13.20 7.05
C CYS A 176 10.52 -14.37 7.75
N ARG A 177 10.87 -15.42 7.00
CA ARG A 177 11.64 -16.54 7.56
C ARG A 177 13.01 -16.10 8.06
N LEU A 178 13.75 -15.30 7.28
CA LEU A 178 15.05 -14.76 7.69
C LEU A 178 14.95 -13.91 8.96
N ALA A 179 13.91 -13.07 9.07
CA ALA A 179 13.64 -12.29 10.28
C ALA A 179 13.44 -13.22 11.50
N HIS A 180 12.59 -14.23 11.35
CA HIS A 180 12.30 -15.19 12.43
C HIS A 180 13.51 -16.04 12.81
N ASP A 181 14.33 -16.46 11.85
CA ASP A 181 15.57 -17.22 12.11
C ASP A 181 16.58 -16.39 12.93
N ALA A 182 16.56 -15.06 12.77
CA ALA A 182 17.34 -14.13 13.59
C ALA A 182 16.66 -13.76 14.93
N GLY A 183 15.45 -14.28 15.21
CA GLY A 183 14.68 -13.93 16.40
C GLY A 183 13.99 -12.56 16.32
N ALA A 184 13.90 -11.97 15.12
CA ALA A 184 13.31 -10.67 14.86
C ALA A 184 11.85 -10.78 14.38
N LEU A 185 11.07 -9.69 14.52
CA LEU A 185 9.75 -9.57 13.96
C LEU A 185 9.80 -9.19 12.46
N ALA A 186 8.93 -9.79 11.67
CA ALA A 186 8.70 -9.44 10.27
C ALA A 186 7.62 -8.35 10.15
N TRP A 187 8.03 -7.16 9.69
CA TRP A 187 7.17 -5.98 9.58
C TRP A 187 6.98 -5.58 8.12
N VAL A 188 5.80 -5.88 7.58
CA VAL A 188 5.52 -5.82 6.15
C VAL A 188 4.72 -4.58 5.78
N ASP A 189 5.25 -3.73 4.89
CA ASP A 189 4.46 -2.69 4.22
C ASP A 189 3.84 -3.27 2.93
N ALA A 190 2.57 -3.62 2.98
CA ALA A 190 1.80 -4.11 1.84
C ALA A 190 0.98 -3.00 1.15
N VAL A 191 1.19 -1.73 1.49
CA VAL A 191 0.42 -0.59 0.96
C VAL A 191 0.41 -0.58 -0.56
N HIS A 192 1.55 -0.84 -1.18
CA HIS A 192 1.66 -0.84 -2.64
C HIS A 192 1.34 -2.19 -3.28
N TYR A 193 1.34 -3.26 -2.53
CA TYR A 193 0.96 -4.60 -3.00
C TYR A 193 -0.57 -4.80 -3.00
N ALA A 194 -1.26 -4.28 -1.99
CA ALA A 194 -2.68 -4.50 -1.70
C ALA A 194 -3.67 -4.28 -2.88
N PRO A 195 -3.47 -3.33 -3.82
CA PRO A 195 -4.35 -3.19 -4.98
C PRO A 195 -4.10 -4.21 -6.10
N HIS A 196 -2.99 -4.97 -6.06
CA HIS A 196 -2.48 -5.79 -7.16
C HIS A 196 -2.55 -7.30 -6.92
N GLY A 197 -2.87 -7.73 -5.70
CA GLY A 197 -2.94 -9.16 -5.38
C GLY A 197 -3.57 -9.44 -4.02
N PRO A 198 -3.97 -10.71 -3.79
CA PRO A 198 -4.54 -11.12 -2.52
C PRO A 198 -3.51 -11.07 -1.39
N ILE A 199 -3.99 -10.74 -0.19
CA ILE A 199 -3.21 -10.79 1.04
C ILE A 199 -3.73 -11.97 1.87
N ASP A 200 -2.82 -12.82 2.34
CA ASP A 200 -3.11 -13.90 3.27
C ASP A 200 -1.98 -14.01 4.29
N VAL A 201 -2.20 -13.48 5.48
CA VAL A 201 -1.21 -13.50 6.58
C VAL A 201 -1.10 -14.87 7.24
N THR A 202 -1.92 -15.85 6.87
CA THR A 202 -1.73 -17.24 7.30
C THR A 202 -0.68 -17.96 6.44
N ALA A 203 -0.59 -17.57 5.16
CA ALA A 203 0.44 -18.06 4.25
C ALA A 203 1.74 -17.23 4.37
N LEU A 204 1.60 -15.90 4.51
CA LEU A 204 2.74 -14.99 4.76
C LEU A 204 2.96 -14.86 6.27
N PRO A 205 4.05 -15.41 6.85
CA PRO A 205 4.27 -15.38 8.29
C PRO A 205 4.74 -13.99 8.78
N ALA A 206 3.96 -12.95 8.46
CA ALA A 206 4.18 -11.60 8.97
C ALA A 206 3.78 -11.49 10.44
N ASP A 207 4.47 -10.66 11.21
CA ASP A 207 4.09 -10.29 12.57
C ASP A 207 3.22 -9.03 12.58
N VAL A 208 3.56 -8.08 11.70
CA VAL A 208 2.79 -6.87 11.41
C VAL A 208 2.71 -6.70 9.91
N LEU A 209 1.52 -6.38 9.39
CA LEU A 209 1.33 -6.02 8.00
C LEU A 209 0.48 -4.76 7.91
N LEU A 210 0.89 -3.84 7.06
CA LEU A 210 0.27 -2.52 6.89
C LEU A 210 -0.29 -2.36 5.48
N CYS A 211 -1.50 -1.81 5.34
CA CYS A 211 -2.05 -1.40 4.06
C CYS A 211 -2.96 -0.17 4.17
N SER A 212 -3.27 0.45 3.03
CA SER A 212 -4.02 1.70 2.94
C SER A 212 -5.19 1.55 1.98
N PRO A 213 -6.45 1.60 2.44
CA PRO A 213 -7.62 1.46 1.58
C PRO A 213 -7.65 2.39 0.37
N TYR A 214 -7.17 3.63 0.48
CA TYR A 214 -7.15 4.57 -0.63
C TYR A 214 -6.23 4.15 -1.81
N LYS A 215 -5.39 3.14 -1.61
CA LYS A 215 -4.58 2.52 -2.68
C LYS A 215 -5.36 1.42 -3.40
N PHE A 216 -6.34 0.81 -2.73
CA PHE A 216 -7.19 -0.24 -3.27
C PHE A 216 -8.67 0.18 -3.29
N TYR A 217 -8.92 1.35 -3.93
CA TYR A 217 -10.24 1.86 -4.32
C TYR A 217 -11.13 2.33 -3.17
N GLY A 218 -10.59 2.41 -1.95
CA GLY A 218 -11.26 2.81 -0.72
C GLY A 218 -10.96 4.25 -0.28
N PRO A 219 -11.41 4.62 0.92
CA PRO A 219 -11.16 5.93 1.52
C PRO A 219 -9.76 6.05 2.14
N HIS A 220 -9.37 7.29 2.50
CA HIS A 220 -8.16 7.58 3.26
C HIS A 220 -8.29 7.05 4.70
N LEU A 221 -7.84 5.84 4.91
CA LEU A 221 -7.85 5.10 6.17
C LEU A 221 -6.57 4.27 6.25
N GLY A 222 -6.12 3.92 7.45
CA GLY A 222 -5.07 2.93 7.67
C GLY A 222 -5.69 1.60 8.12
N LEU A 223 -5.10 0.50 7.66
CA LEU A 223 -5.41 -0.86 8.11
C LEU A 223 -4.10 -1.57 8.44
N ALA A 224 -4.05 -2.24 9.59
CA ALA A 224 -2.95 -3.07 10.00
C ALA A 224 -3.45 -4.45 10.46
N PHE A 225 -2.67 -5.48 10.12
CA PHE A 225 -2.66 -6.75 10.82
C PHE A 225 -1.57 -6.72 11.88
N VAL A 226 -1.86 -7.21 13.06
CA VAL A 226 -0.87 -7.48 14.11
C VAL A 226 -1.18 -8.84 14.70
N ARG A 227 -0.17 -9.70 14.77
CA ARG A 227 -0.29 -11.06 15.31
C ARG A 227 -0.82 -11.03 16.73
N ARG A 228 -1.73 -11.93 17.08
CA ARG A 228 -2.45 -11.99 18.36
C ARG A 228 -1.53 -11.94 19.58
N GLU A 229 -0.43 -12.71 19.56
CA GLU A 229 0.51 -12.78 20.69
C GLU A 229 1.16 -11.42 20.97
N LEU A 230 1.38 -10.61 19.93
CA LEU A 230 1.89 -9.25 20.05
C LEU A 230 0.82 -8.31 20.63
N LEU A 231 -0.42 -8.45 20.17
CA LEU A 231 -1.55 -7.64 20.69
C LEU A 231 -1.81 -7.90 22.20
N GLU A 232 -1.65 -9.15 22.63
CA GLU A 232 -1.83 -9.53 24.04
C GLU A 232 -0.66 -9.02 24.93
N ARG A 233 0.56 -8.97 24.36
CA ARG A 233 1.78 -8.55 25.06
C ARG A 233 1.95 -7.03 25.07
N TRP A 234 1.65 -6.36 23.97
CA TRP A 234 1.95 -4.95 23.82
C TRP A 234 0.94 -4.04 24.52
N ARG A 235 1.43 -2.91 25.02
CA ARG A 235 0.61 -1.85 25.62
C ARG A 235 0.49 -0.66 24.67
N PRO A 236 -0.62 -0.50 23.92
CA PRO A 236 -0.77 0.56 22.92
C PRO A 236 -0.87 1.95 23.56
N TYR A 237 -0.58 2.96 22.75
CA TYR A 237 -0.83 4.37 23.06
C TYR A 237 -2.25 4.73 22.66
N LYS A 238 -3.19 4.71 23.60
CA LYS A 238 -4.60 4.98 23.36
C LYS A 238 -5.30 5.58 24.57
N VAL A 239 -6.50 6.15 24.38
CA VAL A 239 -7.36 6.59 25.50
C VAL A 239 -7.91 5.39 26.29
N ARG A 240 -8.13 5.58 27.58
CA ARG A 240 -8.71 4.56 28.48
C ARG A 240 -10.21 4.86 28.68
N PRO A 241 -11.07 3.86 28.78
CA PRO A 241 -10.86 2.39 28.72
C PRO A 241 -11.12 1.78 27.34
N ALA A 242 -10.96 2.51 26.23
CA ALA A 242 -11.28 2.03 24.88
C ALA A 242 -10.72 0.61 24.62
N PRO A 243 -11.52 -0.31 24.06
CA PRO A 243 -11.03 -1.60 23.63
C PRO A 243 -10.11 -1.47 22.40
N GLY A 244 -9.37 -2.54 22.05
CA GLY A 244 -8.57 -2.59 20.83
C GLY A 244 -7.30 -1.72 20.86
N TYR A 245 -6.74 -1.45 19.69
CA TYR A 245 -5.50 -0.71 19.46
C TYR A 245 -5.73 0.67 18.84
N GLU A 246 -6.94 0.99 18.47
CA GLU A 246 -7.31 2.31 17.96
C GLU A 246 -7.06 3.39 19.02
N THR A 247 -6.41 4.48 18.62
CA THR A 247 -5.98 5.54 19.55
C THR A 247 -7.15 6.33 20.15
N GLY A 248 -8.26 6.38 19.42
CA GLY A 248 -9.49 7.09 19.81
C GLY A 248 -10.67 6.67 18.93
N THR A 249 -11.68 7.55 18.80
CA THR A 249 -12.85 7.31 17.96
C THR A 249 -12.44 7.07 16.50
N MET A 250 -12.93 5.98 15.93
CA MET A 250 -12.71 5.65 14.51
C MET A 250 -13.55 6.55 13.60
N GLN A 251 -13.12 6.66 12.36
CA GLN A 251 -13.85 7.35 11.29
C GLN A 251 -14.91 6.37 10.73
N HIS A 252 -16.07 6.30 11.36
CA HIS A 252 -17.09 5.29 11.07
C HIS A 252 -17.57 5.35 9.62
N GLU A 253 -17.74 6.56 9.06
CA GLU A 253 -18.09 6.77 7.66
C GLU A 253 -17.05 6.16 6.69
N LEU A 254 -15.76 6.21 7.05
CA LEU A 254 -14.71 5.62 6.24
C LEU A 254 -14.65 4.09 6.38
N LEU A 255 -15.12 3.53 7.51
CA LEU A 255 -15.31 2.08 7.63
C LEU A 255 -16.38 1.58 6.67
N ALA A 256 -17.47 2.33 6.46
CA ALA A 256 -18.49 2.00 5.47
C ALA A 256 -17.90 1.99 4.05
N GLY A 257 -17.09 2.98 3.70
CA GLY A 257 -16.37 3.03 2.44
C GLY A 257 -15.35 1.90 2.28
N PHE A 258 -14.63 1.54 3.33
CA PHE A 258 -13.70 0.40 3.31
C PHE A 258 -14.41 -0.92 3.02
N VAL A 259 -15.54 -1.18 3.68
CA VAL A 259 -16.34 -2.39 3.44
C VAL A 259 -16.75 -2.46 1.96
N ALA A 260 -17.29 -1.37 1.42
CA ALA A 260 -17.70 -1.31 0.01
C ALA A 260 -16.52 -1.51 -0.96
N ALA A 261 -15.33 -0.98 -0.64
CA ALA A 261 -14.13 -1.16 -1.47
C ALA A 261 -13.66 -2.62 -1.52
N VAL A 262 -13.68 -3.31 -0.39
CA VAL A 262 -13.33 -4.75 -0.36
C VAL A 262 -14.38 -5.57 -1.08
N GLU A 263 -15.67 -5.34 -0.85
CA GLU A 263 -16.77 -6.01 -1.56
C GLU A 263 -16.67 -5.78 -3.09
N TYR A 264 -16.26 -4.57 -3.50
CA TYR A 264 -15.97 -4.26 -4.91
C TYR A 264 -14.87 -5.15 -5.47
N LEU A 265 -13.71 -5.24 -4.82
CA LEU A 265 -12.59 -6.08 -5.25
C LEU A 265 -12.98 -7.57 -5.30
N GLU A 266 -13.66 -8.06 -4.27
CA GLU A 266 -14.17 -9.43 -4.21
C GLU A 266 -15.11 -9.75 -5.38
N SER A 267 -15.91 -8.76 -5.84
CA SER A 267 -16.82 -8.91 -6.97
C SER A 267 -16.12 -9.11 -8.31
N LEU A 268 -14.88 -8.65 -8.45
CA LEU A 268 -14.08 -8.78 -9.67
C LEU A 268 -13.23 -10.07 -9.67
N GLY A 269 -12.68 -10.41 -8.51
CA GLY A 269 -11.76 -11.54 -8.33
C GLY A 269 -10.32 -11.21 -8.74
N TRP A 270 -9.38 -11.67 -7.91
CA TRP A 270 -7.96 -11.36 -8.07
C TRP A 270 -7.35 -11.90 -9.38
N ASP A 271 -7.76 -13.09 -9.83
CA ASP A 271 -7.23 -13.68 -11.07
C ASP A 271 -7.51 -12.80 -12.29
N ALA A 272 -8.70 -12.21 -12.37
CA ALA A 272 -9.08 -11.32 -13.47
C ALA A 272 -8.33 -9.98 -13.38
N ILE A 273 -8.20 -9.40 -12.18
CA ILE A 273 -7.46 -8.16 -11.95
C ILE A 273 -5.99 -8.34 -12.33
N THR A 274 -5.31 -9.33 -11.76
CA THR A 274 -3.88 -9.56 -11.96
C THR A 274 -3.54 -9.91 -13.41
N ALA A 275 -4.39 -10.69 -14.09
CA ALA A 275 -4.19 -11.03 -15.50
C ALA A 275 -4.28 -9.78 -16.39
N HIS A 276 -5.30 -8.94 -16.18
CA HIS A 276 -5.48 -7.70 -16.92
C HIS A 276 -4.34 -6.69 -16.67
N GLU A 277 -3.97 -6.47 -15.42
CA GLU A 277 -2.89 -5.57 -15.06
C GLU A 277 -1.53 -6.06 -15.61
N ARG A 278 -1.28 -7.37 -15.61
CA ARG A 278 -0.08 -7.95 -16.19
C ARG A 278 -0.03 -7.75 -17.71
N GLU A 279 -1.14 -7.93 -18.41
CA GLU A 279 -1.25 -7.68 -19.86
C GLU A 279 -0.94 -6.21 -20.18
N LEU A 280 -1.56 -5.27 -19.50
CA LEU A 280 -1.32 -3.85 -19.71
C LEU A 280 0.10 -3.43 -19.34
N GLY A 281 0.65 -3.97 -18.26
CA GLY A 281 2.03 -3.74 -17.84
C GLY A 281 3.04 -4.27 -18.87
N GLN A 282 2.80 -5.45 -19.43
CA GLN A 282 3.64 -6.02 -20.51
C GLN A 282 3.55 -5.17 -21.78
N ARG A 283 2.32 -4.77 -22.17
CA ARG A 283 2.11 -3.85 -23.31
C ARG A 283 2.87 -2.54 -23.14
N PHE A 284 2.89 -1.97 -21.93
CA PHE A 284 3.65 -0.77 -21.64
C PHE A 284 5.17 -1.01 -21.79
N LEU A 285 5.69 -2.09 -21.24
CA LEU A 285 7.12 -2.44 -21.35
C LEU A 285 7.55 -2.66 -22.80
N ASP A 286 6.77 -3.42 -23.58
CA ASP A 286 7.05 -3.73 -24.98
C ASP A 286 7.03 -2.47 -25.88
N GLY A 287 6.18 -1.50 -25.53
CA GLY A 287 6.03 -0.25 -26.26
C GLY A 287 6.95 0.89 -25.81
N LEU A 288 7.71 0.71 -24.73
CA LEU A 288 8.53 1.77 -24.16
C LEU A 288 9.66 2.19 -25.12
N PRO A 289 9.81 3.50 -25.43
CA PRO A 289 10.89 3.97 -26.30
C PRO A 289 12.27 3.67 -25.75
N ALA A 290 13.18 3.25 -26.61
CA ALA A 290 14.54 2.83 -26.23
C ALA A 290 15.41 3.95 -25.62
N ASN A 291 15.07 5.22 -25.86
CA ASN A 291 15.72 6.39 -25.26
C ASN A 291 15.21 6.70 -23.84
N ILE A 292 14.15 6.07 -23.37
CA ILE A 292 13.62 6.22 -22.02
C ILE A 292 14.26 5.18 -21.11
N ARG A 293 14.83 5.65 -19.99
CA ARG A 293 15.41 4.73 -19.01
C ARG A 293 14.35 4.27 -18.03
N LEU A 294 14.12 2.97 -17.99
CA LEU A 294 13.32 2.29 -16.97
C LEU A 294 14.21 1.92 -15.78
N TYR A 295 13.65 2.05 -14.56
CA TYR A 295 14.26 1.59 -13.32
C TYR A 295 13.47 0.42 -12.73
N GLY A 296 14.17 -0.47 -12.02
CA GLY A 296 13.61 -1.71 -11.49
C GLY A 296 13.63 -2.85 -12.52
N ARG A 297 12.81 -3.89 -12.32
CA ARG A 297 12.80 -5.09 -13.18
C ARG A 297 12.38 -4.75 -14.62
N PRO A 298 13.01 -5.35 -15.64
CA PRO A 298 12.68 -5.06 -17.04
C PRO A 298 11.46 -5.87 -17.56
N THR A 299 10.93 -6.80 -16.78
CA THR A 299 9.79 -7.66 -17.13
C THR A 299 8.67 -7.51 -16.11
N MET A 300 7.51 -8.11 -16.38
CA MET A 300 6.42 -8.21 -15.41
C MET A 300 6.59 -9.35 -14.40
N ASP A 301 7.69 -10.08 -14.43
CA ASP A 301 7.98 -11.08 -13.41
C ASP A 301 8.42 -10.41 -12.12
N ASP A 302 7.78 -10.79 -11.01
CA ASP A 302 7.94 -10.15 -9.69
C ASP A 302 7.82 -8.63 -9.75
N ARG A 303 6.80 -8.13 -10.46
CA ARG A 303 6.50 -6.71 -10.61
C ARG A 303 5.00 -6.46 -10.56
N VAL A 304 4.58 -5.47 -9.79
CA VAL A 304 3.31 -4.77 -9.98
C VAL A 304 3.46 -3.75 -11.10
N PRO A 305 2.40 -3.37 -11.83
CA PRO A 305 2.53 -2.49 -13.01
C PRO A 305 2.79 -1.02 -12.64
N THR A 306 3.89 -0.80 -11.93
CA THR A 306 4.42 0.52 -11.53
C THR A 306 5.83 0.68 -12.09
N PHE A 307 6.06 1.81 -12.78
CA PHE A 307 7.25 2.06 -13.59
C PHE A 307 7.84 3.42 -13.25
N ALA A 308 9.10 3.44 -12.79
CA ALA A 308 9.89 4.66 -12.63
C ALA A 308 10.72 4.90 -13.89
N LEU A 309 10.63 6.10 -14.45
CA LEU A 309 11.21 6.45 -15.74
C LEU A 309 11.98 7.77 -15.67
N THR A 310 13.05 7.87 -16.47
CA THR A 310 13.68 9.17 -16.81
C THR A 310 13.86 9.30 -18.33
N VAL A 311 13.74 10.53 -18.82
CA VAL A 311 13.95 10.88 -20.23
C VAL A 311 15.17 11.80 -20.30
N PRO A 312 16.17 11.50 -21.13
CA PRO A 312 17.36 12.34 -21.28
C PRO A 312 17.01 13.78 -21.67
N GLY A 313 17.61 14.74 -21.00
CA GLY A 313 17.44 16.16 -21.28
C GLY A 313 16.14 16.80 -20.77
N ARG A 314 15.30 16.04 -20.06
CA ARG A 314 14.05 16.55 -19.48
C ARG A 314 13.91 16.18 -18.00
N THR A 315 13.38 17.10 -17.22
CA THR A 315 13.08 16.83 -15.82
C THR A 315 11.77 16.03 -15.67
N PRO A 316 11.64 15.21 -14.61
CA PRO A 316 10.39 14.51 -14.33
C PRO A 316 9.16 15.43 -14.21
N ALA A 317 9.35 16.63 -13.64
CA ALA A 317 8.28 17.61 -13.48
C ALA A 317 7.80 18.16 -14.83
N GLU A 318 8.70 18.46 -15.76
CA GLU A 318 8.31 18.90 -17.12
C GLU A 318 7.52 17.84 -17.85
N ILE A 319 7.95 16.59 -17.77
CA ILE A 319 7.28 15.45 -18.43
C ILE A 319 5.87 15.25 -17.85
N ALA A 320 5.76 15.21 -16.52
CA ALA A 320 4.47 15.04 -15.85
C ALA A 320 3.52 16.23 -16.16
N GLY A 321 4.05 17.46 -16.22
CA GLY A 321 3.30 18.64 -16.60
C GLY A 321 2.79 18.59 -18.05
N ASP A 322 3.62 18.11 -19.00
CA ASP A 322 3.24 17.96 -20.41
C ASP A 322 2.16 16.89 -20.58
N LEU A 323 2.34 15.73 -19.98
CA LEU A 323 1.34 14.66 -20.00
C LEU A 323 0.03 15.08 -19.33
N GLY A 324 0.11 15.79 -18.20
CA GLY A 324 -1.05 16.30 -17.48
C GLY A 324 -1.89 17.27 -18.32
N ARG A 325 -1.24 18.17 -19.11
CA ARG A 325 -1.96 19.07 -20.07
C ARG A 325 -2.70 18.29 -21.17
N ARG A 326 -2.27 17.08 -21.48
CA ARG A 326 -2.90 16.17 -22.46
C ARG A 326 -3.87 15.18 -21.82
N GLY A 327 -4.20 15.37 -20.54
CA GLY A 327 -5.15 14.54 -19.79
C GLY A 327 -4.64 13.18 -19.39
N MET A 328 -3.30 12.98 -19.34
CA MET A 328 -2.66 11.77 -18.83
C MET A 328 -1.95 12.10 -17.52
N PHE A 329 -2.46 11.53 -16.41
CA PHE A 329 -1.99 11.88 -15.09
C PHE A 329 -0.98 10.84 -14.61
N VAL A 330 0.27 11.28 -14.50
CA VAL A 330 1.40 10.54 -13.94
C VAL A 330 1.98 11.30 -12.76
N TRP A 331 2.70 10.61 -11.89
CA TRP A 331 3.37 11.26 -10.76
C TRP A 331 4.83 11.55 -11.09
N HIS A 332 5.46 12.52 -10.37
CA HIS A 332 6.89 12.81 -10.49
C HIS A 332 7.51 13.10 -9.12
N GLY A 333 8.82 13.01 -9.02
CA GLY A 333 9.58 13.26 -7.79
C GLY A 333 10.09 11.98 -7.15
N ASP A 334 10.25 11.99 -5.82
CA ASP A 334 10.77 10.85 -5.05
C ASP A 334 9.71 9.89 -4.51
N TYR A 335 8.43 10.31 -4.49
CA TYR A 335 7.28 9.53 -4.01
C TYR A 335 7.42 9.03 -2.57
N TYR A 336 8.19 9.74 -1.74
CA TYR A 336 8.65 9.27 -0.43
C TYR A 336 9.45 7.96 -0.49
N ALA A 337 10.01 7.57 -1.64
CA ALA A 337 10.99 6.49 -1.78
C ALA A 337 12.41 7.09 -1.77
N VAL A 338 12.71 7.83 -0.71
CA VAL A 338 13.90 8.68 -0.56
C VAL A 338 15.19 7.89 -0.79
N GLU A 339 15.28 6.71 -0.18
CA GLU A 339 16.47 5.87 -0.28
C GLU A 339 16.64 5.23 -1.66
N VAL A 340 15.53 4.89 -2.36
CA VAL A 340 15.57 4.44 -3.76
C VAL A 340 16.19 5.52 -4.64
N MET A 341 15.69 6.77 -4.55
CA MET A 341 16.19 7.87 -5.37
C MET A 341 17.64 8.20 -5.07
N ARG A 342 18.02 8.19 -3.78
CA ARG A 342 19.41 8.38 -3.35
C ARG A 342 20.33 7.29 -3.92
N ARG A 343 19.93 6.03 -3.82
CA ARG A 343 20.71 4.87 -4.29
C ARG A 343 20.87 4.85 -5.81
N LEU A 344 19.87 5.30 -6.54
CA LEU A 344 19.90 5.41 -8.01
C LEU A 344 20.53 6.72 -8.52
N GLY A 345 20.87 7.67 -7.64
CA GLY A 345 21.45 8.96 -8.01
C GLY A 345 20.45 9.91 -8.70
N LEU A 346 19.14 9.73 -8.46
CA LEU A 346 18.07 10.51 -9.07
C LEU A 346 17.70 11.72 -8.22
N LYS A 347 18.45 12.80 -8.33
CA LYS A 347 18.27 14.01 -7.49
C LYS A 347 16.92 14.68 -7.68
N ASP A 348 16.39 14.67 -8.90
CA ASP A 348 15.09 15.25 -9.25
C ASP A 348 13.95 14.22 -9.19
N GLY A 349 14.25 13.00 -8.71
CA GLY A 349 13.34 11.87 -8.73
C GLY A 349 13.17 11.28 -10.14
N ALA A 350 12.00 10.68 -10.38
CA ALA A 350 11.63 10.09 -11.66
C ALA A 350 10.16 10.39 -12.01
N VAL A 351 9.75 10.12 -13.24
CA VAL A 351 8.33 10.00 -13.59
C VAL A 351 7.86 8.63 -13.14
N ARG A 352 6.72 8.56 -12.47
CA ARG A 352 6.09 7.29 -12.08
C ARG A 352 4.78 7.10 -12.83
N VAL A 353 4.73 6.03 -13.61
CA VAL A 353 3.53 5.53 -14.28
C VAL A 353 3.04 4.33 -13.49
N GLY A 354 1.76 4.29 -13.16
CA GLY A 354 1.12 3.15 -12.52
C GLY A 354 -0.16 2.77 -13.23
N ILE A 355 -0.30 1.50 -13.52
CA ILE A 355 -1.46 0.91 -14.18
C ILE A 355 -2.23 0.12 -13.14
N VAL A 356 -3.54 0.23 -13.17
CA VAL A 356 -4.45 -0.54 -12.33
C VAL A 356 -5.60 -1.08 -13.18
N HIS A 357 -6.43 -1.95 -12.63
CA HIS A 357 -7.41 -2.73 -13.40
C HIS A 357 -8.48 -1.90 -14.16
N TYR A 358 -8.69 -0.63 -13.84
CA TYR A 358 -9.59 0.23 -14.63
C TYR A 358 -8.93 0.89 -15.84
N ASN A 359 -7.60 0.79 -16.01
CA ASN A 359 -6.93 1.30 -17.21
C ASN A 359 -7.25 0.42 -18.42
N THR A 360 -7.16 1.03 -19.61
CA THR A 360 -7.40 0.36 -20.89
C THR A 360 -6.14 0.24 -21.73
N ALA A 361 -6.14 -0.69 -22.68
CA ALA A 361 -5.05 -0.82 -23.65
C ALA A 361 -4.89 0.47 -24.48
N ASP A 362 -5.99 1.12 -24.86
CA ASP A 362 -5.99 2.39 -25.60
C ASP A 362 -5.35 3.53 -24.80
N GLU A 363 -5.60 3.59 -23.49
CA GLU A 363 -4.94 4.56 -22.61
C GLU A 363 -3.42 4.33 -22.57
N VAL A 364 -2.98 3.07 -22.44
CA VAL A 364 -1.55 2.70 -22.47
C VAL A 364 -0.92 3.07 -23.82
N ASP A 365 -1.57 2.77 -24.96
CA ASP A 365 -1.06 3.11 -26.27
C ASP A 365 -0.93 4.62 -26.49
N ARG A 366 -1.90 5.38 -26.02
CA ARG A 366 -1.86 6.86 -26.05
C ARG A 366 -0.69 7.38 -25.22
N LEU A 367 -0.48 6.87 -24.00
CA LEU A 367 0.66 7.25 -23.15
C LEU A 367 1.99 6.94 -23.86
N LEU A 368 2.12 5.75 -24.46
CA LEU A 368 3.32 5.36 -25.20
C LEU A 368 3.56 6.25 -26.44
N ALA A 369 2.51 6.66 -27.13
CA ALA A 369 2.63 7.59 -28.25
C ALA A 369 3.16 8.96 -27.82
N GLU A 370 2.67 9.47 -26.68
CA GLU A 370 3.16 10.72 -26.12
C GLU A 370 4.62 10.61 -25.60
N LEU A 371 4.96 9.49 -24.98
CA LEU A 371 6.34 9.23 -24.53
C LEU A 371 7.33 9.15 -25.72
N ARG A 372 6.90 8.66 -26.89
CA ARG A 372 7.72 8.66 -28.12
C ARG A 372 7.93 10.07 -28.69
N ALA A 373 7.03 11.01 -28.39
CA ALA A 373 7.08 12.38 -28.88
C ALA A 373 7.91 13.32 -27.96
N LEU A 374 8.39 12.82 -26.83
CA LEU A 374 9.26 13.57 -25.89
C LEU A 374 10.71 13.59 -26.36
#